data_752a6a6c08c7d2383b551247bf728f76
#
_entry.id   752a6a6c08c7d2383b551247bf728f76
#
_cell.length_a   1.000
_cell.length_b   1.000
_cell.length_c   1.000
_cell.angle_alpha   90.00
_cell.angle_beta   90.00
_cell.angle_gamma   90.00
#
_symmetry.space_group_name_H-M   'P 1'
#
loop_
_entity.id
_entity.type
_entity.pdbx_description
1 polymer ?
#
loop_
_entity_poly.entity_id
_entity_poly.type
_entity_poly.pdbx_seq_one_letter_code
_entity_poly.pdbx_strand_id
1 'polypeptide(L)'
;VKSAEEKDKEKFLQVIRETLEKLVKDGIDQKAIAAGINYLEFRFRESDYGSYPRGLMYSIDVCESWLYDDNKPFVHLEKLQAFDELKKESGEGFFEKLIQETMLDNPHRAEVLGVPKKGLTTQEEKQTEEKLAAYKASLSQEQLEELVEKTRKLKEFQDSEDSAEAKEKIPMLKRGDIGKEALKIYNTPHHVTGNTVLHHNLDTNGITYLTLLFDTKQVP
;
A
#
# COMPACT_ATOMS: atom_id res chain seq x y z
N VAL A 1 9.90 10.05 -11.27
CA VAL A 1 10.64 11.27 -10.90
C VAL A 1 9.73 12.46 -11.14
N LYS A 2 9.72 13.45 -10.24
CA LYS A 2 8.99 14.72 -10.38
C LYS A 2 10.01 15.86 -10.39
N SER A 3 9.62 17.00 -10.95
CA SER A 3 10.44 18.22 -10.98
C SER A 3 11.78 18.04 -11.71
N ALA A 4 11.78 17.27 -12.78
CA ALA A 4 12.88 17.13 -13.72
C ALA A 4 12.50 17.76 -15.06
N GLU A 5 13.46 18.24 -15.81
CA GLU A 5 13.23 18.78 -17.14
C GLU A 5 13.42 17.68 -18.22
N GLU A 6 12.75 17.83 -19.35
CA GLU A 6 12.83 16.87 -20.47
C GLU A 6 14.28 16.60 -20.91
N LYS A 7 15.13 17.65 -20.92
CA LYS A 7 16.55 17.54 -21.27
C LYS A 7 17.37 16.64 -20.33
N ASP A 8 16.89 16.38 -19.11
CA ASP A 8 17.60 15.59 -18.10
C ASP A 8 17.32 14.09 -18.21
N LYS A 9 16.40 13.69 -19.11
CA LYS A 9 15.95 12.29 -19.30
C LYS A 9 17.12 11.34 -19.51
N GLU A 10 17.97 11.61 -20.53
CA GLU A 10 19.06 10.72 -20.89
C GLU A 10 20.09 10.58 -19.77
N LYS A 11 20.42 11.69 -19.11
CA LYS A 11 21.33 11.67 -17.97
C LYS A 11 20.76 10.89 -16.78
N PHE A 12 19.46 11.02 -16.54
CA PHE A 12 18.78 10.27 -15.49
C PHE A 12 18.86 8.76 -15.73
N LEU A 13 18.56 8.30 -16.97
CA LEU A 13 18.64 6.90 -17.34
C LEU A 13 20.07 6.37 -17.27
N GLN A 14 21.04 7.16 -17.70
CA GLN A 14 22.46 6.84 -17.60
C GLN A 14 22.88 6.63 -16.14
N VAL A 15 22.53 7.56 -15.23
CA VAL A 15 22.87 7.45 -13.80
C VAL A 15 22.30 6.20 -13.17
N ILE A 16 21.03 5.87 -13.49
CA ILE A 16 20.41 4.61 -13.01
C ILE A 16 21.21 3.41 -13.50
N ARG A 17 21.48 3.33 -14.80
CA ARG A 17 22.19 2.21 -15.39
C ARG A 17 23.60 2.05 -14.81
N GLU A 18 24.39 3.10 -14.79
CA GLU A 18 25.74 3.08 -14.22
C GLU A 18 25.75 2.69 -12.75
N THR A 19 24.74 3.13 -11.97
CA THR A 19 24.61 2.75 -10.57
C THR A 19 24.30 1.26 -10.42
N LEU A 20 23.40 0.71 -11.21
CA LEU A 20 23.07 -0.71 -11.17
C LEU A 20 24.25 -1.57 -11.64
N GLU A 21 24.93 -1.20 -12.73
CA GLU A 21 26.14 -1.87 -13.22
C GLU A 21 27.25 -1.87 -12.15
N LYS A 22 27.41 -0.75 -11.44
CA LYS A 22 28.36 -0.65 -10.33
C LYS A 22 27.99 -1.59 -9.17
N LEU A 23 26.71 -1.64 -8.76
CA LEU A 23 26.26 -2.53 -7.71
C LEU A 23 26.51 -4.02 -8.05
N VAL A 24 26.25 -4.40 -9.30
CA VAL A 24 26.52 -5.76 -9.77
C VAL A 24 28.02 -6.06 -9.77
N LYS A 25 28.84 -5.12 -10.22
CA LYS A 25 30.29 -5.31 -10.35
C LYS A 25 31.03 -5.31 -9.00
N ASP A 26 30.72 -4.34 -8.14
CA ASP A 26 31.44 -4.07 -6.90
C ASP A 26 30.84 -4.86 -5.72
N GLY A 27 29.64 -5.42 -5.89
CA GLY A 27 28.84 -6.04 -4.84
C GLY A 27 28.04 -5.02 -4.02
N ILE A 28 27.03 -5.52 -3.33
CA ILE A 28 26.18 -4.74 -2.43
C ILE A 28 26.67 -4.93 -1.00
N ASP A 29 26.69 -3.87 -0.21
CA ASP A 29 27.07 -3.96 1.21
C ASP A 29 26.13 -4.93 1.96
N GLN A 30 26.71 -6.03 2.44
CA GLN A 30 26.00 -7.10 3.13
C GLN A 30 25.30 -6.62 4.42
N LYS A 31 25.87 -5.61 5.10
CA LYS A 31 25.23 -4.99 6.27
C LYS A 31 23.98 -4.21 5.86
N ALA A 32 24.03 -3.51 4.73
CA ALA A 32 22.87 -2.79 4.21
C ALA A 32 21.75 -3.75 3.76
N ILE A 33 22.10 -4.87 3.11
CA ILE A 33 21.15 -5.93 2.75
C ILE A 33 20.48 -6.51 4.02
N ALA A 34 21.28 -6.92 5.00
CA ALA A 34 20.76 -7.47 6.25
C ALA A 34 19.87 -6.46 6.99
N ALA A 35 20.26 -5.21 7.04
CA ALA A 35 19.45 -4.14 7.64
C ALA A 35 18.13 -3.94 6.89
N GLY A 36 18.13 -3.97 5.56
CA GLY A 36 16.94 -3.87 4.73
C GLY A 36 15.98 -5.02 4.95
N ILE A 37 16.46 -6.26 4.95
CA ILE A 37 15.64 -7.46 5.20
C ILE A 37 15.03 -7.40 6.61
N ASN A 38 15.84 -7.10 7.64
CA ASN A 38 15.37 -6.99 9.02
C ASN A 38 14.33 -5.88 9.19
N TYR A 39 14.52 -4.73 8.54
CA TYR A 39 13.55 -3.63 8.55
C TYR A 39 12.20 -4.05 7.95
N LEU A 40 12.22 -4.70 6.78
CA LEU A 40 11.00 -5.15 6.11
C LEU A 40 10.29 -6.24 6.90
N GLU A 41 11.03 -7.21 7.46
CA GLU A 41 10.46 -8.23 8.33
C GLU A 41 9.84 -7.63 9.59
N PHE A 42 10.53 -6.69 10.24
CA PHE A 42 10.00 -5.97 11.40
C PHE A 42 8.69 -5.27 11.07
N ARG A 43 8.66 -4.50 9.97
CA ARG A 43 7.45 -3.83 9.50
C ARG A 43 6.30 -4.80 9.24
N PHE A 44 6.61 -5.93 8.61
CA PHE A 44 5.61 -6.97 8.35
C PHE A 44 5.05 -7.57 9.65
N ARG A 45 5.91 -7.88 10.64
CA ARG A 45 5.49 -8.41 11.94
C ARG A 45 4.72 -7.41 12.77
N GLU A 46 5.17 -6.17 12.82
CA GLU A 46 4.54 -5.09 13.59
C GLU A 46 3.16 -4.75 13.03
N SER A 47 3.03 -4.75 11.70
CA SER A 47 1.77 -4.45 10.99
C SER A 47 1.12 -3.16 11.50
N ASP A 48 1.95 -2.13 11.70
CA ASP A 48 1.50 -0.80 12.06
C ASP A 48 1.20 0.01 10.81
N TYR A 49 -0.06 0.30 10.60
CA TYR A 49 -0.58 1.07 9.47
C TYR A 49 -1.03 2.48 9.88
N GLY A 50 -0.56 2.96 11.04
CA GLY A 50 -0.92 4.27 11.58
C GLY A 50 -2.41 4.37 11.89
N SER A 51 -3.12 5.29 11.21
CA SER A 51 -4.56 5.51 11.42
C SER A 51 -5.47 4.49 10.75
N TYR A 52 -4.95 3.63 9.88
CA TYR A 52 -5.76 2.64 9.18
C TYR A 52 -6.01 1.40 10.04
N PRO A 53 -7.25 0.91 10.12
CA PRO A 53 -7.54 -0.35 10.81
C PRO A 53 -6.75 -1.51 10.22
N ARG A 54 -6.07 -2.30 11.05
CA ARG A 54 -5.24 -3.43 10.61
C ARG A 54 -6.03 -4.43 9.77
N GLY A 55 -7.26 -4.74 10.17
CA GLY A 55 -8.13 -5.65 9.42
C GLY A 55 -8.45 -5.17 8.00
N LEU A 56 -8.65 -3.86 7.81
CA LEU A 56 -8.84 -3.27 6.49
C LEU A 56 -7.60 -3.49 5.60
N MET A 57 -6.41 -3.24 6.15
CA MET A 57 -5.16 -3.40 5.39
C MET A 57 -4.93 -4.87 5.01
N TYR A 58 -5.17 -5.80 5.94
CA TYR A 58 -5.12 -7.24 5.61
C TYR A 58 -6.13 -7.64 4.55
N SER A 59 -7.33 -7.06 4.57
CA SER A 59 -8.33 -7.33 3.53
C SER A 59 -7.88 -6.84 2.15
N ILE A 60 -7.20 -5.69 2.08
CA ILE A 60 -6.62 -5.18 0.84
C ILE A 60 -5.51 -6.13 0.35
N ASP A 61 -4.58 -6.54 1.24
CA ASP A 61 -3.51 -7.48 0.90
C ASP A 61 -4.07 -8.83 0.38
N VAL A 62 -5.15 -9.33 0.99
CA VAL A 62 -5.85 -10.53 0.51
C VAL A 62 -6.40 -10.33 -0.90
N CYS A 63 -7.02 -9.19 -1.18
CA CYS A 63 -7.57 -8.89 -2.49
C CYS A 63 -6.50 -8.82 -3.60
N GLU A 64 -5.26 -8.47 -3.29
CA GLU A 64 -4.17 -8.40 -4.28
C GLU A 64 -3.90 -9.74 -5.01
N SER A 65 -4.17 -10.87 -4.36
CA SER A 65 -4.04 -12.19 -4.98
C SER A 65 -5.37 -12.85 -5.25
N TRP A 66 -6.33 -12.73 -4.34
CA TRP A 66 -7.62 -13.43 -4.42
C TRP A 66 -8.45 -13.01 -5.64
N LEU A 67 -8.40 -11.75 -6.06
CA LEU A 67 -9.09 -11.27 -7.26
C LEU A 67 -8.61 -11.95 -8.56
N TYR A 68 -7.46 -12.58 -8.54
CA TYR A 68 -6.84 -13.21 -9.70
C TYR A 68 -6.76 -14.73 -9.59
N ASP A 69 -6.72 -15.29 -8.36
CA ASP A 69 -6.64 -16.73 -8.11
C ASP A 69 -7.34 -17.06 -6.79
N ASP A 70 -8.51 -17.71 -6.91
CA ASP A 70 -9.33 -18.12 -5.75
C ASP A 70 -8.62 -19.08 -4.80
N ASN A 71 -7.58 -19.77 -5.27
CA ASN A 71 -6.81 -20.72 -4.46
C ASN A 71 -5.68 -20.06 -3.65
N LYS A 72 -5.42 -18.75 -3.85
CA LYS A 72 -4.30 -18.03 -3.24
C LYS A 72 -4.71 -16.76 -2.48
N PRO A 73 -5.73 -16.81 -1.60
CA PRO A 73 -6.18 -15.61 -0.92
C PRO A 73 -5.18 -15.04 0.10
N PHE A 74 -4.30 -15.87 0.68
CA PHE A 74 -3.44 -15.48 1.81
C PHE A 74 -1.96 -15.34 1.49
N VAL A 75 -1.57 -15.46 0.22
CA VAL A 75 -0.15 -15.38 -0.19
C VAL A 75 0.56 -14.12 0.34
N HIS A 76 -0.13 -12.99 0.35
CA HIS A 76 0.45 -11.73 0.81
C HIS A 76 0.53 -11.61 2.35
N LEU A 77 -0.18 -12.47 3.09
CA LEU A 77 -0.11 -12.52 4.55
C LEU A 77 0.91 -13.56 5.07
N GLU A 78 1.36 -14.48 4.21
CA GLU A 78 2.24 -15.60 4.57
C GLU A 78 3.69 -15.35 4.12
N LYS A 79 4.24 -14.14 4.41
CA LYS A 79 5.56 -13.72 3.90
C LYS A 79 6.75 -14.08 4.81
N LEU A 80 6.52 -14.63 6.01
CA LEU A 80 7.62 -14.88 6.97
C LEU A 80 8.66 -15.84 6.43
N GLN A 81 8.21 -16.91 5.75
CA GLN A 81 9.13 -17.88 5.14
C GLN A 81 10.02 -17.23 4.07
N ALA A 82 9.48 -16.30 3.27
CA ALA A 82 10.27 -15.60 2.27
C ALA A 82 11.40 -14.74 2.88
N PHE A 83 11.19 -14.14 4.07
CA PHE A 83 12.26 -13.44 4.78
C PHE A 83 13.36 -14.39 5.25
N ASP A 84 13.02 -15.60 5.71
CA ASP A 84 14.01 -16.61 6.10
C ASP A 84 14.82 -17.11 4.90
N GLU A 85 14.18 -17.27 3.75
CA GLU A 85 14.85 -17.64 2.48
C GLU A 85 15.79 -16.52 2.02
N LEU A 86 15.32 -15.27 2.00
CA LEU A 86 16.15 -14.11 1.64
C LEU A 86 17.39 -13.96 2.55
N LYS A 87 17.26 -14.22 3.85
CA LYS A 87 18.39 -14.18 4.78
C LYS A 87 19.44 -15.25 4.46
N LYS A 88 19.03 -16.43 4.00
CA LYS A 88 19.94 -17.50 3.60
C LYS A 88 20.67 -17.18 2.30
N GLU A 89 19.94 -16.65 1.31
CA GLU A 89 20.46 -16.42 -0.05
C GLU A 89 21.21 -15.10 -0.19
N SER A 90 20.97 -14.13 0.68
CA SER A 90 21.50 -12.75 0.57
C SER A 90 23.03 -12.67 0.54
N GLY A 91 23.75 -13.66 1.09
CA GLY A 91 25.22 -13.73 1.12
C GLY A 91 25.89 -14.28 -0.13
N GLU A 92 25.15 -14.77 -1.11
CA GLU A 92 25.65 -15.50 -2.27
C GLU A 92 25.60 -14.72 -3.59
N GLY A 93 25.52 -13.37 -3.52
CA GLY A 93 25.37 -12.53 -4.72
C GLY A 93 23.98 -12.60 -5.35
N PHE A 94 22.97 -13.02 -4.57
CA PHE A 94 21.59 -13.16 -5.02
C PHE A 94 21.02 -11.86 -5.57
N PHE A 95 21.22 -10.76 -4.87
CA PHE A 95 20.66 -9.46 -5.28
C PHE A 95 21.39 -8.89 -6.50
N GLU A 96 22.70 -9.09 -6.61
CA GLU A 96 23.48 -8.71 -7.77
C GLU A 96 23.01 -9.46 -9.03
N LYS A 97 22.79 -10.77 -8.91
CA LYS A 97 22.24 -11.59 -9.99
C LYS A 97 20.82 -11.14 -10.36
N LEU A 98 19.98 -10.87 -9.37
CA LEU A 98 18.62 -10.39 -9.60
C LEU A 98 18.61 -9.05 -10.35
N ILE A 99 19.47 -8.11 -9.96
CA ILE A 99 19.62 -6.82 -10.67
C ILE A 99 20.08 -7.06 -12.11
N GLN A 100 21.08 -7.93 -12.31
CA GLN A 100 21.58 -8.24 -13.65
C GLN A 100 20.46 -8.77 -14.54
N GLU A 101 19.77 -9.82 -14.10
CA GLU A 101 18.78 -10.53 -14.93
C GLU A 101 17.48 -9.74 -15.13
N THR A 102 16.99 -9.03 -14.09
CA THR A 102 15.67 -8.40 -14.15
C THR A 102 15.69 -6.93 -14.56
N MET A 103 16.82 -6.25 -14.37
CA MET A 103 16.92 -4.81 -14.62
C MET A 103 17.90 -4.47 -15.76
N LEU A 104 19.10 -5.05 -15.79
CA LEU A 104 20.12 -4.71 -16.78
C LEU A 104 19.94 -5.47 -18.10
N ASP A 105 19.72 -6.79 -18.03
CA ASP A 105 19.59 -7.66 -19.20
C ASP A 105 18.15 -7.78 -19.70
N ASN A 106 17.17 -7.26 -18.95
CA ASN A 106 15.77 -7.33 -19.34
C ASN A 106 15.46 -6.37 -20.51
N PRO A 107 15.10 -6.89 -21.70
CA PRO A 107 14.72 -6.06 -22.83
C PRO A 107 13.30 -5.48 -22.72
N HIS A 108 12.46 -6.03 -21.82
CA HIS A 108 11.09 -5.60 -21.61
C HIS A 108 11.03 -4.40 -20.68
N ARG A 109 11.23 -3.22 -21.25
CA ARG A 109 11.19 -1.94 -20.54
C ARG A 109 10.43 -0.89 -21.34
N ALA A 110 9.83 0.06 -20.63
CA ALA A 110 9.20 1.22 -21.23
C ALA A 110 9.62 2.49 -20.49
N GLU A 111 9.75 3.57 -21.25
CA GLU A 111 10.06 4.89 -20.72
C GLU A 111 8.92 5.83 -21.08
N VAL A 112 8.31 6.44 -20.07
CA VAL A 112 7.21 7.38 -20.25
C VAL A 112 7.61 8.74 -19.71
N LEU A 113 7.65 9.73 -20.58
CA LEU A 113 7.92 11.11 -20.20
C LEU A 113 6.62 11.92 -20.24
N GLY A 114 6.15 12.34 -19.08
CA GLY A 114 5.02 13.25 -18.96
C GLY A 114 5.46 14.70 -19.07
N VAL A 115 5.19 15.33 -20.22
CA VAL A 115 5.52 16.74 -20.45
C VAL A 115 4.27 17.59 -20.27
N PRO A 116 4.28 18.63 -19.41
CA PRO A 116 3.13 19.50 -19.24
C PRO A 116 2.84 20.29 -20.52
N LYS A 117 1.60 20.24 -20.98
CA LYS A 117 1.13 21.01 -22.13
C LYS A 117 0.03 21.98 -21.69
N LYS A 118 0.34 23.26 -21.73
CA LYS A 118 -0.63 24.30 -21.38
C LYS A 118 -1.81 24.28 -22.36
N GLY A 119 -3.02 24.29 -21.83
CA GLY A 119 -4.25 24.30 -22.63
C GLY A 119 -4.71 22.93 -23.14
N LEU A 120 -4.03 21.82 -22.80
CA LEU A 120 -4.43 20.48 -23.23
C LEU A 120 -5.83 20.12 -22.77
N THR A 121 -6.17 20.34 -21.50
CA THR A 121 -7.50 20.06 -20.95
C THR A 121 -8.60 20.84 -21.70
N THR A 122 -8.39 22.13 -21.94
CA THR A 122 -9.34 22.95 -22.70
C THR A 122 -9.53 22.45 -24.14
N GLN A 123 -8.46 21.96 -24.75
CA GLN A 123 -8.54 21.36 -26.08
C GLN A 123 -9.34 20.04 -26.07
N GLU A 124 -9.12 19.20 -25.08
CA GLU A 124 -9.83 17.91 -24.89
C GLU A 124 -11.32 18.14 -24.58
N GLU A 125 -11.63 19.10 -23.72
CA GLU A 125 -13.00 19.53 -23.42
C GLU A 125 -13.74 19.97 -24.70
N LYS A 126 -13.12 20.84 -25.50
CA LYS A 126 -13.70 21.30 -26.77
C LYS A 126 -13.92 20.15 -27.75
N GLN A 127 -12.95 19.23 -27.88
CA GLN A 127 -13.11 18.04 -28.72
C GLN A 127 -14.25 17.14 -28.24
N THR A 128 -14.41 17.04 -26.93
CA THR A 128 -15.49 16.25 -26.31
C THR A 128 -16.85 16.90 -26.59
N GLU A 129 -16.96 18.22 -26.42
CA GLU A 129 -18.17 18.96 -26.76
C GLU A 129 -18.56 18.80 -28.22
N GLU A 130 -17.60 18.93 -29.15
CA GLU A 130 -17.82 18.75 -30.59
C GLU A 130 -18.31 17.32 -30.91
N LYS A 131 -17.69 16.30 -30.32
CA LYS A 131 -18.11 14.89 -30.47
C LYS A 131 -19.52 14.65 -29.92
N LEU A 132 -19.82 15.18 -28.74
CA LEU A 132 -21.15 15.04 -28.14
C LEU A 132 -22.21 15.79 -28.91
N ALA A 133 -21.90 16.97 -29.43
CA ALA A 133 -22.81 17.76 -30.31
C ALA A 133 -23.11 17.00 -31.60
N ALA A 134 -22.07 16.43 -32.24
CA ALA A 134 -22.23 15.62 -33.45
C ALA A 134 -23.06 14.36 -33.18
N TYR A 135 -22.79 13.67 -32.06
CA TYR A 135 -23.56 12.50 -31.63
C TYR A 135 -25.02 12.87 -31.37
N LYS A 136 -25.30 13.95 -30.65
CA LYS A 136 -26.66 14.45 -30.42
C LYS A 136 -27.39 14.76 -31.72
N ALA A 137 -26.72 15.39 -32.69
CA ALA A 137 -27.28 15.70 -33.99
C ALA A 137 -27.60 14.45 -34.83
N SER A 138 -26.93 13.34 -34.59
CA SER A 138 -27.17 12.06 -35.29
C SER A 138 -28.33 11.25 -34.73
N LEU A 139 -28.84 11.59 -33.53
CA LEU A 139 -29.93 10.87 -32.87
C LEU A 139 -31.29 11.31 -33.42
N SER A 140 -32.21 10.36 -33.56
CA SER A 140 -33.62 10.65 -33.78
C SER A 140 -34.27 11.28 -32.54
N GLN A 141 -35.43 11.93 -32.73
CA GLN A 141 -36.20 12.47 -31.61
C GLN A 141 -36.55 11.38 -30.56
N GLU A 142 -36.92 10.19 -31.02
CA GLU A 142 -37.23 9.05 -30.17
C GLU A 142 -36.02 8.60 -29.34
N GLN A 143 -34.83 8.53 -29.97
CA GLN A 143 -33.58 8.17 -29.27
C GLN A 143 -33.17 9.23 -28.25
N LEU A 144 -33.41 10.51 -28.51
CA LEU A 144 -33.18 11.58 -27.55
C LEU A 144 -34.10 11.46 -26.34
N GLU A 145 -35.39 11.21 -26.58
CA GLU A 145 -36.37 11.01 -25.50
C GLU A 145 -36.04 9.78 -24.64
N GLU A 146 -35.61 8.68 -25.28
CA GLU A 146 -35.15 7.50 -24.56
C GLU A 146 -33.91 7.78 -23.69
N LEU A 147 -32.94 8.56 -24.22
CA LEU A 147 -31.74 8.94 -23.50
C LEU A 147 -32.06 9.83 -22.30
N VAL A 148 -32.95 10.80 -22.48
CA VAL A 148 -33.43 11.66 -21.39
C VAL A 148 -34.10 10.84 -20.30
N GLU A 149 -34.95 9.89 -20.67
CA GLU A 149 -35.67 9.02 -19.71
C GLU A 149 -34.71 8.10 -18.97
N LYS A 150 -33.72 7.51 -19.66
CA LYS A 150 -32.67 6.70 -19.01
C LYS A 150 -31.87 7.52 -18.01
N THR A 151 -31.51 8.75 -18.38
CA THR A 151 -30.76 9.66 -17.50
C THR A 151 -31.59 10.07 -16.29
N ARG A 152 -32.88 10.33 -16.47
CA ARG A 152 -33.82 10.63 -15.39
C ARG A 152 -33.91 9.46 -14.39
N LYS A 153 -34.10 8.24 -14.89
CA LYS A 153 -34.14 7.02 -14.07
C LYS A 153 -32.83 6.79 -13.32
N LEU A 154 -31.69 7.02 -13.96
CA LEU A 154 -30.38 6.91 -13.31
C LEU A 154 -30.24 7.92 -12.16
N LYS A 155 -30.63 9.17 -12.37
CA LYS A 155 -30.62 10.19 -11.32
C LYS A 155 -31.56 9.83 -10.15
N GLU A 156 -32.78 9.41 -10.46
CA GLU A 156 -33.74 8.97 -9.45
C GLU A 156 -33.20 7.78 -8.63
N PHE A 157 -32.53 6.84 -9.29
CA PHE A 157 -31.87 5.71 -8.60
C PHE A 157 -30.71 6.19 -7.70
N GLN A 158 -29.88 7.11 -8.19
CA GLN A 158 -28.76 7.66 -7.41
C GLN A 158 -29.21 8.51 -6.22
N ASP A 159 -30.31 9.24 -6.37
CA ASP A 159 -30.87 10.12 -5.32
C ASP A 159 -31.81 9.35 -4.37
N SER A 160 -32.21 8.12 -4.74
CA SER A 160 -33.09 7.30 -3.90
C SER A 160 -32.35 6.79 -2.66
N GLU A 161 -33.04 6.78 -1.54
CA GLU A 161 -32.54 6.11 -0.36
C GLU A 161 -32.59 4.58 -0.52
N ASP A 162 -31.58 3.91 0.01
CA ASP A 162 -31.60 2.46 0.10
C ASP A 162 -32.79 1.97 0.94
N SER A 163 -33.33 0.81 0.57
CA SER A 163 -34.43 0.20 1.33
C SER A 163 -34.04 -0.09 2.78
N ALA A 164 -35.01 -0.11 3.67
CA ALA A 164 -34.79 -0.45 5.06
C ALA A 164 -34.09 -1.82 5.21
N GLU A 165 -34.48 -2.80 4.39
CA GLU A 165 -33.87 -4.14 4.38
C GLU A 165 -32.40 -4.11 3.93
N ALA A 166 -32.03 -3.24 2.98
CA ALA A 166 -30.65 -3.08 2.56
C ALA A 166 -29.81 -2.40 3.66
N LYS A 167 -30.36 -1.37 4.31
CA LYS A 167 -29.72 -0.66 5.43
C LYS A 167 -29.51 -1.58 6.64
N GLU A 168 -30.46 -2.50 6.92
CA GLU A 168 -30.33 -3.49 8.01
C GLU A 168 -29.20 -4.51 7.80
N LYS A 169 -28.79 -4.75 6.54
CA LYS A 169 -27.65 -5.65 6.23
C LYS A 169 -26.30 -5.04 6.57
N ILE A 170 -26.22 -3.73 6.74
CA ILE A 170 -24.99 -3.06 7.14
C ILE A 170 -24.73 -3.39 8.62
N PRO A 171 -23.56 -3.97 8.97
CA PRO A 171 -23.23 -4.26 10.34
C PRO A 171 -23.01 -2.96 11.13
N MET A 172 -24.02 -2.55 11.88
CA MET A 172 -23.97 -1.37 12.73
C MET A 172 -23.66 -1.76 14.16
N LEU A 173 -22.80 -1.00 14.82
CA LEU A 173 -22.55 -1.15 16.26
C LEU A 173 -23.84 -0.94 17.05
N LYS A 174 -24.17 -1.90 17.89
CA LYS A 174 -25.28 -1.83 18.81
C LYS A 174 -24.76 -1.48 20.22
N ARG A 175 -25.63 -0.93 21.06
CA ARG A 175 -25.25 -0.58 22.45
C ARG A 175 -24.72 -1.80 23.24
N GLY A 176 -25.16 -3.01 22.87
CA GLY A 176 -24.67 -4.27 23.47
C GLY A 176 -23.23 -4.63 23.10
N ASP A 177 -22.74 -4.10 21.99
CA ASP A 177 -21.36 -4.38 21.49
C ASP A 177 -20.33 -3.53 22.23
N ILE A 178 -20.78 -2.52 22.97
CA ILE A 178 -19.91 -1.68 23.80
C ILE A 178 -19.61 -2.42 25.10
N GLY A 179 -18.35 -2.77 25.32
CA GLY A 179 -17.91 -3.40 26.57
C GLY A 179 -18.26 -2.56 27.78
N LYS A 180 -18.82 -3.19 28.83
CA LYS A 180 -19.18 -2.53 30.08
C LYS A 180 -18.02 -2.43 31.05
N GLU A 181 -16.96 -3.18 30.84
CA GLU A 181 -15.77 -3.23 31.69
C GLU A 181 -14.61 -2.48 31.01
N ALA A 182 -13.78 -1.84 31.86
CA ALA A 182 -12.53 -1.27 31.36
C ALA A 182 -11.61 -2.38 30.83
N LEU A 183 -10.82 -2.04 29.80
CA LEU A 183 -9.81 -2.96 29.28
C LEU A 183 -8.86 -3.36 30.43
N LYS A 184 -8.67 -4.68 30.56
CA LYS A 184 -7.71 -5.21 31.54
C LYS A 184 -6.29 -4.90 31.10
N ILE A 185 -5.53 -4.31 31.99
CA ILE A 185 -4.10 -4.11 31.81
C ILE A 185 -3.41 -5.38 32.33
N TYR A 186 -2.92 -6.19 31.41
CA TYR A 186 -2.17 -7.41 31.73
C TYR A 186 -0.74 -7.04 32.05
N ASN A 187 -0.42 -6.83 33.34
CA ASN A 187 0.93 -6.64 33.81
C ASN A 187 1.25 -7.56 34.98
N THR A 188 2.47 -8.05 35.02
CA THR A 188 3.01 -8.81 36.15
C THR A 188 4.26 -8.08 36.63
N PRO A 189 4.24 -7.55 37.86
CA PRO A 189 5.42 -6.90 38.41
C PRO A 189 6.48 -7.94 38.82
N HIS A 190 7.70 -7.68 38.43
CA HIS A 190 8.90 -8.41 38.84
C HIS A 190 9.90 -7.43 39.45
N HIS A 191 10.70 -7.92 40.41
CA HIS A 191 11.78 -7.14 41.01
C HIS A 191 13.12 -7.75 40.58
N VAL A 192 13.90 -7.00 39.82
CA VAL A 192 15.20 -7.44 39.34
C VAL A 192 16.27 -6.42 39.72
N THR A 193 17.24 -6.84 40.51
CA THR A 193 18.36 -5.99 40.98
C THR A 193 17.92 -4.63 41.57
N GLY A 194 16.83 -4.65 42.35
CA GLY A 194 16.29 -3.43 42.98
C GLY A 194 15.38 -2.56 42.11
N ASN A 195 15.19 -2.92 40.84
CA ASN A 195 14.29 -2.20 39.95
C ASN A 195 12.97 -2.97 39.75
N THR A 196 11.89 -2.24 39.52
CA THR A 196 10.59 -2.81 39.19
C THR A 196 10.49 -2.97 37.67
N VAL A 197 10.22 -4.19 37.23
CA VAL A 197 9.97 -4.53 35.82
C VAL A 197 8.49 -4.89 35.69
N LEU A 198 7.75 -4.18 34.85
CA LEU A 198 6.38 -4.54 34.49
C LEU A 198 6.39 -5.36 33.23
N HIS A 199 6.05 -6.64 33.33
CA HIS A 199 5.94 -7.53 32.19
C HIS A 199 4.50 -7.58 31.69
N HIS A 200 4.29 -7.23 30.43
CA HIS A 200 3.00 -7.31 29.74
C HIS A 200 3.02 -8.53 28.79
N ASN A 201 2.31 -9.57 29.17
CA ASN A 201 2.19 -10.78 28.34
C ASN A 201 1.15 -10.55 27.24
N LEU A 202 1.59 -9.96 26.12
CA LEU A 202 0.79 -9.65 24.96
C LEU A 202 1.35 -10.39 23.73
N ASP A 203 0.47 -10.78 22.83
CA ASP A 203 0.89 -11.29 21.52
C ASP A 203 1.35 -10.11 20.65
N THR A 204 2.64 -10.10 20.36
CA THR A 204 3.31 -9.04 19.59
C THR A 204 3.96 -9.58 18.32
N ASN A 205 3.53 -10.77 17.86
CA ASN A 205 4.04 -11.42 16.66
C ASN A 205 5.58 -11.59 16.68
N GLY A 206 6.12 -11.94 17.85
CA GLY A 206 7.57 -12.19 18.05
C GLY A 206 8.42 -10.94 18.24
N ILE A 207 7.83 -9.76 18.40
CA ILE A 207 8.55 -8.52 18.71
C ILE A 207 8.58 -8.30 20.22
N THR A 208 9.76 -8.00 20.78
CA THR A 208 9.88 -7.57 22.17
C THR A 208 9.98 -6.06 22.25
N TYR A 209 9.05 -5.44 22.95
CA TYR A 209 9.08 -4.00 23.22
C TYR A 209 9.64 -3.77 24.62
N LEU A 210 10.69 -2.98 24.72
CA LEU A 210 11.33 -2.61 25.99
C LEU A 210 11.26 -1.09 26.18
N THR A 211 10.61 -0.66 27.27
CA THR A 211 10.55 0.75 27.65
C THR A 211 11.32 0.95 28.97
N LEU A 212 12.28 1.85 28.97
CA LEU A 212 13.06 2.23 30.16
C LEU A 212 12.58 3.59 30.65
N LEU A 213 12.17 3.65 31.91
CA LEU A 213 11.73 4.88 32.56
C LEU A 213 12.77 5.32 33.63
N PHE A 214 13.23 6.55 33.51
CA PHE A 214 14.20 7.15 34.42
C PHE A 214 13.56 8.31 35.21
N ASP A 215 13.72 8.34 36.51
CA ASP A 215 13.34 9.51 37.32
C ASP A 215 14.41 10.60 37.19
N THR A 216 14.05 11.69 36.55
CA THR A 216 14.96 12.83 36.33
C THR A 216 14.77 13.99 37.27
N LYS A 217 13.98 13.83 38.35
CA LYS A 217 13.72 14.92 39.30
C LYS A 217 14.96 15.51 39.98
N GLN A 218 16.03 14.73 40.05
CA GLN A 218 17.29 15.13 40.67
C GLN A 218 18.40 15.42 39.66
N VAL A 219 18.09 15.41 38.39
CA VAL A 219 19.06 15.79 37.36
C VAL A 219 19.07 17.31 37.23
N PRO A 220 20.23 17.97 37.45
CA PRO A 220 20.34 19.43 37.38
C PRO A 220 20.08 20.02 36.02
#